data_2d44c6667be68bcf4194d59e30ba6e4b
#
_entry.id   2d44c6667be68bcf4194d59e30ba6e4b
#
_cell.length_a   1.000
_cell.length_b   1.000
_cell.length_c   1.000
_cell.angle_alpha   90.00
_cell.angle_beta   90.00
_cell.angle_gamma   90.00
#
_symmetry.space_group_name_H-M   'P 1'
#
loop_
_entity.id
_entity.type
_entity.pdbx_description
1 polymer ?
#
loop_
_entity_poly.entity_id
_entity_poly.type
_entity_poly.pdbx_seq_one_letter_code
_entity_poly.pdbx_strand_id
1 'polypeptide(L)'
;KQVISPTTAKELRGMMEKVVSIGGGKKAFIAGYHIGGKTGTAQNIGADHSVFICFAPKDNPKIAISVYVENAAGGGGTWAAPIASLLVEKYIRGEVLRKEMEETYINAAPCQSLPLRRVLNSESD
;
A
#
# COMPACT_ATOMS: atom_id res chain seq x y z
N LYS A 1 21.91 5.76 14.49
CA LYS A 1 21.61 5.18 15.81
C LYS A 1 20.77 3.93 15.63
N GLN A 2 21.24 2.78 16.09
CA GLN A 2 20.46 1.53 16.06
C GLN A 2 19.35 1.60 17.11
N VAL A 3 18.10 1.30 16.72
CA VAL A 3 16.91 1.37 17.60
C VAL A 3 16.38 0.00 17.99
N ILE A 4 16.65 -1.03 17.18
CA ILE A 4 16.31 -2.44 17.47
C ILE A 4 17.51 -3.34 17.16
N SER A 5 17.54 -4.54 17.74
CA SER A 5 18.60 -5.50 17.44
C SER A 5 18.55 -5.99 15.99
N PRO A 6 19.67 -6.41 15.38
CA PRO A 6 19.67 -7.02 14.05
C PRO A 6 18.79 -8.25 13.96
N THR A 7 18.72 -9.06 15.03
CA THR A 7 17.85 -10.24 15.11
C THR A 7 16.39 -9.85 15.03
N THR A 8 15.94 -8.89 15.84
CA THR A 8 14.57 -8.37 15.81
C THR A 8 14.22 -7.80 14.43
N ALA A 9 15.13 -7.04 13.81
CA ALA A 9 14.94 -6.50 12.47
C ALA A 9 14.77 -7.61 11.41
N LYS A 10 15.53 -8.70 11.52
CA LYS A 10 15.42 -9.86 10.61
C LYS A 10 14.10 -10.57 10.79
N GLU A 11 13.64 -10.78 12.02
CA GLU A 11 12.35 -11.40 12.32
C GLU A 11 11.19 -10.57 11.80
N LEU A 12 11.20 -9.25 12.03
CA LEU A 12 10.19 -8.33 11.50
C LEU A 12 10.12 -8.37 9.98
N ARG A 13 11.26 -8.36 9.28
CA ARG A 13 11.29 -8.50 7.82
C ARG A 13 10.67 -9.81 7.35
N GLY A 14 10.93 -10.91 8.05
CA GLY A 14 10.31 -12.21 7.76
C GLY A 14 8.79 -12.21 7.97
N MET A 15 8.29 -11.56 9.04
CA MET A 15 6.86 -11.42 9.27
C MET A 15 6.20 -10.53 8.20
N MET A 16 6.83 -9.42 7.82
CA MET A 16 6.33 -8.53 6.77
C MET A 16 6.30 -9.19 5.39
N GLU A 17 7.25 -10.10 5.10
CA GLU A 17 7.20 -10.91 3.88
C GLU A 17 5.99 -11.85 3.88
N LYS A 18 5.64 -12.47 5.01
CA LYS A 18 4.46 -13.32 5.13
C LYS A 18 3.16 -12.55 4.91
N VAL A 19 3.08 -11.29 5.27
CA VAL A 19 1.92 -10.44 4.96
C VAL A 19 1.68 -10.37 3.46
N VAL A 20 2.74 -10.31 2.66
CA VAL A 20 2.67 -10.23 1.19
C VAL A 20 2.52 -11.60 0.55
N SER A 21 3.21 -12.64 1.05
CA SER A 21 3.18 -13.96 0.41
C SER A 21 1.88 -14.73 0.67
N ILE A 22 1.35 -14.66 1.90
CA ILE A 22 0.18 -15.45 2.33
C ILE A 22 -0.87 -14.65 3.11
N GLY A 23 -0.61 -13.39 3.43
CA GLY A 23 -1.47 -12.56 4.26
C GLY A 23 -2.31 -11.54 3.49
N GLY A 24 -2.80 -10.53 4.22
CA GLY A 24 -3.68 -9.47 3.69
C GLY A 24 -3.05 -8.58 2.61
N GLY A 25 -1.72 -8.60 2.46
CA GLY A 25 -0.99 -7.88 1.42
C GLY A 25 -0.74 -8.69 0.14
N LYS A 26 -1.40 -9.84 -0.04
CA LYS A 26 -1.14 -10.76 -1.14
C LYS A 26 -1.24 -10.13 -2.54
N LYS A 27 -2.02 -9.10 -2.72
CA LYS A 27 -2.08 -8.36 -4.00
C LYS A 27 -0.79 -7.59 -4.32
N ALA A 28 0.11 -7.42 -3.34
CA ALA A 28 1.45 -6.88 -3.59
C ALA A 28 2.47 -7.95 -4.00
N PHE A 29 2.10 -9.21 -4.04
CA PHE A 29 3.01 -10.30 -4.41
C PHE A 29 3.45 -10.17 -5.88
N ILE A 30 4.76 -10.31 -6.09
CA ILE A 30 5.38 -10.39 -7.41
C ILE A 30 6.28 -11.61 -7.41
N ALA A 31 6.05 -12.54 -8.35
CA ALA A 31 6.88 -13.73 -8.49
C ALA A 31 8.36 -13.36 -8.72
N GLY A 32 9.25 -13.97 -7.97
CA GLY A 32 10.69 -13.70 -8.02
C GLY A 32 11.14 -12.46 -7.22
N TYR A 33 10.22 -11.74 -6.58
CA TYR A 33 10.55 -10.60 -5.71
C TYR A 33 10.08 -10.87 -4.28
N HIS A 34 11.00 -10.74 -3.34
CA HIS A 34 10.70 -10.86 -1.92
C HIS A 34 10.36 -9.46 -1.39
N ILE A 35 9.08 -9.17 -1.28
CA ILE A 35 8.57 -7.90 -0.78
C ILE A 35 8.15 -8.07 0.67
N GLY A 36 8.64 -7.22 1.55
CA GLY A 36 8.12 -7.09 2.91
C GLY A 36 7.12 -5.94 2.96
N GLY A 37 5.96 -6.13 3.58
CA GLY A 37 4.97 -5.07 3.67
C GLY A 37 3.97 -5.24 4.80
N LYS A 38 3.13 -4.21 5.01
CA LYS A 38 2.03 -4.22 5.99
C LYS A 38 0.87 -3.40 5.45
N THR A 39 -0.31 -4.01 5.51
CA THR A 39 -1.59 -3.35 5.21
C THR A 39 -2.09 -2.56 6.40
N GLY A 40 -2.74 -1.45 6.14
CA GLY A 40 -3.49 -0.67 7.11
C GLY A 40 -4.83 -0.23 6.53
N THR A 41 -5.79 -0.03 7.42
CA THR A 41 -7.07 0.60 7.12
C THR A 41 -7.26 1.70 8.14
N ALA A 42 -7.33 2.94 7.68
CA ALA A 42 -7.61 4.07 8.55
C ALA A 42 -9.09 4.42 8.44
N GLN A 43 -9.79 4.30 9.56
CA GLN A 43 -11.22 4.62 9.62
C GLN A 43 -11.46 6.11 9.42
N ASN A 44 -12.53 6.44 8.72
CA ASN A 44 -12.97 7.80 8.44
C ASN A 44 -14.49 7.90 8.56
N ILE A 45 -15.00 9.12 8.69
CA ILE A 45 -16.46 9.41 8.74
C ILE A 45 -17.17 9.10 7.39
N GLY A 46 -16.47 8.64 6.40
CA GLY A 46 -17.00 8.20 5.11
C GLY A 46 -16.47 6.82 4.79
N ALA A 47 -15.88 6.69 3.63
CA ALA A 47 -15.17 5.48 3.26
C ALA A 47 -13.78 5.43 3.91
N ASP A 48 -13.38 4.26 4.37
CA ASP A 48 -12.07 4.04 4.97
C ASP A 48 -10.92 4.36 4.00
N HIS A 49 -9.79 4.74 4.55
CA HIS A 49 -8.57 4.93 3.77
C HIS A 49 -7.79 3.63 3.66
N SER A 50 -7.26 3.35 2.47
CA SER A 50 -6.42 2.20 2.20
C SER A 50 -4.95 2.57 2.35
N VAL A 51 -4.21 1.85 3.20
CA VAL A 51 -2.81 2.14 3.48
C VAL A 51 -1.96 0.89 3.28
N PHE A 52 -0.82 1.04 2.66
CA PHE A 52 0.17 -0.01 2.55
C PHE A 52 1.58 0.56 2.59
N ILE A 53 2.43 -0.04 3.41
CA ILE A 53 3.86 0.23 3.42
C ILE A 53 4.60 -1.01 2.97
N CYS A 54 5.67 -0.84 2.20
CA CYS A 54 6.51 -1.96 1.80
C CYS A 54 7.95 -1.54 1.53
N PHE A 55 8.80 -2.54 1.44
CA PHE A 55 10.17 -2.41 0.98
C PHE A 55 10.56 -3.64 0.15
N ALA A 56 11.48 -3.47 -0.76
CA ALA A 56 11.94 -4.52 -1.65
C ALA A 56 13.40 -4.29 -2.12
N PRO A 57 14.17 -5.38 -2.37
CA PRO A 57 13.94 -6.75 -1.89
C PRO A 57 14.02 -6.84 -0.36
N LYS A 58 13.43 -7.88 0.23
CA LYS A 58 13.37 -8.06 1.70
C LYS A 58 14.74 -8.07 2.38
N ASP A 59 15.71 -8.79 1.81
CA ASP A 59 17.01 -9.01 2.46
C ASP A 59 18.02 -7.87 2.22
N ASN A 60 17.89 -7.17 1.09
CA ASN A 60 18.71 -5.99 0.75
C ASN A 60 17.83 -4.90 0.13
N PRO A 61 17.05 -4.18 0.92
CA PRO A 61 16.09 -3.21 0.41
C PRO A 61 16.74 -2.12 -0.42
N LYS A 62 16.19 -1.89 -1.61
CA LYS A 62 16.58 -0.83 -2.55
C LYS A 62 15.57 0.30 -2.59
N ILE A 63 14.32 0.00 -2.19
CA ILE A 63 13.23 0.96 -2.15
C ILE A 63 12.32 0.67 -0.97
N ALA A 64 11.80 1.72 -0.37
CA ALA A 64 10.70 1.68 0.56
C ALA A 64 9.58 2.59 0.02
N ILE A 65 8.35 2.12 0.07
CA ILE A 65 7.18 2.79 -0.50
C ILE A 65 6.08 2.84 0.56
N SER A 66 5.42 3.98 0.66
CA SER A 66 4.17 4.14 1.37
C SER A 66 3.10 4.61 0.40
N VAL A 67 1.98 3.90 0.34
CA VAL A 67 0.81 4.26 -0.46
C VAL A 67 -0.36 4.51 0.48
N TYR A 68 -0.99 5.64 0.30
CA TYR A 68 -2.18 6.05 1.00
C TYR A 68 -3.25 6.45 -0.01
N VAL A 69 -4.40 5.80 0.03
CA VAL A 69 -5.54 6.08 -0.87
C VAL A 69 -6.71 6.52 0.00
N GLU A 70 -7.08 7.78 -0.14
CA GLU A 70 -8.18 8.37 0.62
C GLU A 70 -9.54 7.86 0.15
N ASN A 71 -10.45 7.67 1.09
CA ASN A 71 -11.85 7.30 0.84
C ASN A 71 -11.97 6.11 -0.14
N ALA A 72 -11.11 5.12 0.03
CA ALA A 72 -10.97 4.02 -0.91
C ALA A 72 -12.04 2.93 -0.78
N ALA A 73 -12.92 3.02 0.22
CA ALA A 73 -13.94 2.01 0.53
C ALA A 73 -13.38 0.58 0.59
N GLY A 74 -12.15 0.44 1.10
CA GLY A 74 -11.49 -0.87 1.21
C GLY A 74 -10.14 -0.78 1.91
N GLY A 75 -9.75 -1.87 2.56
CA GLY A 75 -8.49 -1.94 3.30
C GLY A 75 -7.24 -1.89 2.42
N GLY A 76 -6.08 -1.80 3.06
CA GLY A 76 -4.76 -1.67 2.41
C GLY A 76 -4.44 -2.75 1.37
N GLY A 77 -5.01 -3.95 1.52
CA GLY A 77 -4.87 -5.03 0.55
C GLY A 77 -5.65 -4.83 -0.73
N THR A 78 -6.65 -3.95 -0.75
CA THR A 78 -7.54 -3.75 -1.91
C THR A 78 -6.97 -2.75 -2.90
N TRP A 79 -6.51 -1.60 -2.44
CA TRP A 79 -6.04 -0.50 -3.28
C TRP A 79 -4.55 -0.22 -3.13
N ALA A 80 -4.09 0.03 -1.90
CA ALA A 80 -2.72 0.48 -1.67
C ALA A 80 -1.67 -0.59 -1.97
N ALA A 81 -1.92 -1.87 -1.65
CA ALA A 81 -0.96 -2.94 -1.88
C ALA A 81 -0.66 -3.21 -3.37
N PRO A 82 -1.68 -3.36 -4.26
CA PRO A 82 -1.40 -3.52 -5.69
C PRO A 82 -0.71 -2.30 -6.30
N ILE A 83 -1.10 -1.08 -5.94
CA ILE A 83 -0.43 0.14 -6.41
C ILE A 83 1.04 0.14 -5.99
N ALA A 84 1.33 -0.14 -4.72
CA ALA A 84 2.71 -0.25 -4.23
C ALA A 84 3.52 -1.30 -5.00
N SER A 85 2.90 -2.44 -5.33
CA SER A 85 3.58 -3.51 -6.08
C SER A 85 3.94 -3.10 -7.51
N LEU A 86 3.09 -2.33 -8.18
CA LEU A 86 3.40 -1.77 -9.51
C LEU A 86 4.58 -0.80 -9.44
N LEU A 87 4.64 0.02 -8.39
CA LEU A 87 5.77 0.93 -8.16
C LEU A 87 7.07 0.18 -7.86
N VAL A 88 7.01 -0.89 -7.06
CA VAL A 88 8.17 -1.77 -6.82
C VAL A 88 8.65 -2.39 -8.12
N GLU A 89 7.73 -2.93 -8.94
CA GLU A 89 8.07 -3.54 -10.23
C GLU A 89 8.73 -2.52 -11.16
N LYS A 90 8.13 -1.34 -11.28
CA LYS A 90 8.68 -0.24 -12.09
C LYS A 90 10.09 0.15 -11.64
N TYR A 91 10.31 0.28 -10.34
CA TYR A 91 11.60 0.69 -9.79
C TYR A 91 12.69 -0.37 -10.04
N ILE A 92 12.38 -1.65 -9.79
CA ILE A 92 13.39 -2.72 -9.86
C ILE A 92 13.67 -3.15 -11.30
N ARG A 93 12.65 -3.18 -12.16
CA ARG A 93 12.76 -3.62 -13.55
C ARG A 93 12.97 -2.47 -14.57
N GLY A 94 12.61 -1.26 -14.19
CA GLY A 94 12.51 -0.13 -15.12
C GLY A 94 11.17 -0.05 -15.86
N GLU A 95 10.36 -1.10 -15.82
CA GLU A 95 9.04 -1.15 -16.46
C GLU A 95 8.04 -1.96 -15.65
N VAL A 96 6.76 -1.81 -15.95
CA VAL A 96 5.67 -2.64 -15.40
C VAL A 96 5.29 -3.67 -16.45
N LEU A 97 5.39 -4.96 -16.10
CA LEU A 97 4.97 -6.06 -16.98
C LEU A 97 3.49 -6.41 -16.81
N ARG A 98 2.93 -6.18 -15.61
CA ARG A 98 1.53 -6.48 -15.27
C ARG A 98 0.60 -5.38 -15.78
N LYS A 99 0.54 -5.21 -17.11
CA LYS A 99 -0.19 -4.12 -17.77
C LYS A 99 -1.69 -4.10 -17.46
N GLU A 100 -2.34 -5.25 -17.41
CA GLU A 100 -3.77 -5.35 -17.06
C GLU A 100 -4.03 -4.83 -15.63
N MET A 101 -3.15 -5.14 -14.70
CA MET A 101 -3.24 -4.61 -13.34
C MET A 101 -2.99 -3.10 -13.33
N GLU A 102 -1.98 -2.62 -14.05
CA GLU A 102 -1.66 -1.19 -14.18
C GLU A 102 -2.90 -0.42 -14.70
N GLU A 103 -3.48 -0.86 -15.80
CA GLU A 103 -4.67 -0.26 -16.40
C GLU A 103 -5.87 -0.28 -15.44
N THR A 104 -6.07 -1.39 -14.73
CA THR A 104 -7.13 -1.52 -13.74
C THR A 104 -7.04 -0.43 -12.67
N TYR A 105 -5.84 -0.19 -12.13
CA TYR A 105 -5.67 0.77 -11.04
C TYR A 105 -5.50 2.21 -11.51
N ILE A 106 -5.05 2.46 -12.75
CA ILE A 106 -5.05 3.79 -13.36
C ILE A 106 -6.48 4.26 -13.66
N ASN A 107 -7.31 3.36 -14.19
CA ASN A 107 -8.69 3.71 -14.60
C ASN A 107 -9.70 3.55 -13.46
N ALA A 108 -9.33 2.91 -12.36
CA ALA A 108 -10.21 2.78 -11.22
C ALA A 108 -10.40 4.15 -10.53
N ALA A 109 -11.64 4.48 -10.19
CA ALA A 109 -11.97 5.57 -9.30
C ALA A 109 -12.13 5.01 -7.86
N PRO A 110 -11.06 4.89 -7.08
CA PRO A 110 -11.14 4.38 -5.72
C PRO A 110 -11.95 5.30 -4.81
N CYS A 111 -11.99 6.56 -5.19
CA CYS A 111 -12.76 7.61 -4.54
C CYS A 111 -14.06 7.78 -5.35
N GLN A 112 -15.13 7.10 -4.96
CA GLN A 112 -16.44 7.61 -5.32
C GLN A 112 -16.55 8.97 -4.65
N SER A 113 -16.66 10.01 -5.45
CA SER A 113 -16.84 11.37 -4.98
C SER A 113 -18.04 11.42 -4.04
N LEU A 114 -17.77 11.35 -2.74
CA LEU A 114 -18.72 11.86 -1.79
C LEU A 114 -18.92 13.32 -2.17
N PRO A 115 -20.15 13.78 -2.38
CA PRO A 115 -20.38 15.18 -2.63
C PRO A 115 -19.67 15.93 -1.50
N LEU A 116 -18.79 16.85 -1.88
CA LEU A 116 -18.12 17.74 -0.96
C LEU A 116 -19.21 18.27 -0.02
N ARG A 117 -19.27 17.77 1.20
CA ARG A 117 -20.08 18.40 2.23
C ARG A 117 -19.50 19.80 2.33
N ARG A 118 -20.21 20.78 1.76
CA ARG A 118 -20.00 22.17 2.12
C ARG A 118 -20.05 22.21 3.63
N VAL A 119 -18.90 22.41 4.25
CA VAL A 119 -18.85 22.91 5.61
C VAL A 119 -19.49 24.29 5.47
N LEU A 120 -20.78 24.34 5.73
CA LEU A 120 -21.46 25.62 5.96
C LEU A 120 -20.80 26.17 7.20
N ASN A 121 -19.94 27.15 7.00
CA ASN A 121 -19.57 28.04 8.08
C ASN A 121 -20.88 28.62 8.59
N SER A 122 -21.33 28.11 9.73
CA SER A 122 -22.28 28.81 10.55
C SER A 122 -21.53 29.92 11.29
N GLU A 123 -21.13 30.94 10.54
CA GLU A 123 -21.03 32.27 11.13
C GLU A 123 -22.47 32.78 11.14
N SER A 124 -23.08 32.76 12.24
CA SER A 124 -24.27 33.50 12.55
C SER A 124 -24.12 34.13 13.93
N ASP A 125 -24.03 35.44 13.89
CA ASP A 125 -24.57 36.46 14.80
C ASP A 125 -24.58 36.13 16.30
#